data_501fb4f8ca2f1ba78b7f5502c1a72b70
#
_entry.id   501fb4f8ca2f1ba78b7f5502c1a72b70
#
_cell.length_a   1.000
_cell.length_b   1.000
_cell.length_c   1.000
_cell.angle_alpha   90.00
_cell.angle_beta   90.00
_cell.angle_gamma   90.00
#
_symmetry.space_group_name_H-M   'P 1'
#
loop_
_entity.id
_entity.type
_entity.pdbx_description
1 polymer ?
#
loop_
_entity_poly.entity_id
_entity_poly.type
_entity_poly.pdbx_seq_one_letter_code
_entity_poly.pdbx_strand_id
1 'polypeptide(L)'
;RHIAPSSLVLDQSSEVWLIHWDEGEVATTELNQRIDIAQLLTLLAIYAGPERALASARRNLSEAELVACAPVLQKPVLPSEVSSTLRRSDLLDRLREAIVADTPQESVQPANLQRFAPRTMITFGVLAVAVVVLMGSLNFSDIVTAVKQASPIWIAVAFAFAATTWVGGAVPLVAFSQEKV
;
A
#
# COMPACT_ATOMS: atom_id res chain seq x y z
N ARG A 1 2.13 10.50 -1.49
CA ARG A 1 2.39 10.45 -2.94
C ARG A 1 1.09 10.32 -3.69
N HIS A 2 0.60 11.41 -4.26
CA HIS A 2 -0.69 11.42 -4.95
C HIS A 2 -0.64 12.42 -6.11
N ILE A 3 -0.97 11.96 -7.32
CA ILE A 3 -1.22 12.85 -8.44
C ILE A 3 -2.71 13.24 -8.38
N ALA A 4 -2.96 14.42 -7.85
CA ALA A 4 -4.28 15.00 -7.67
C ALA A 4 -4.44 16.28 -8.53
N PRO A 5 -5.64 16.82 -8.71
CA PRO A 5 -5.82 18.11 -9.39
C PRO A 5 -4.97 19.24 -8.78
N SER A 6 -4.80 19.23 -7.45
CA SER A 6 -3.96 20.18 -6.72
C SER A 6 -2.47 20.07 -7.00
N SER A 7 -2.00 18.95 -7.57
CA SER A 7 -0.59 18.73 -7.94
C SER A 7 -0.24 19.24 -9.34
N LEU A 8 -1.23 19.68 -10.13
CA LEU A 8 -1.05 20.14 -11.49
C LEU A 8 -1.43 21.62 -11.59
N VAL A 9 -0.51 22.42 -12.11
CA VAL A 9 -0.74 23.85 -12.36
C VAL A 9 -0.54 24.13 -13.85
N LEU A 10 -1.50 24.86 -14.41
CA LEU A 10 -1.44 25.34 -15.78
C LEU A 10 -0.90 26.78 -15.75
N ASP A 11 0.19 27.02 -16.45
CA ASP A 11 0.76 28.35 -16.63
C ASP A 11 -0.04 29.17 -17.68
N GLN A 12 0.21 30.46 -17.74
CA GLN A 12 -0.37 31.36 -18.74
C GLN A 12 0.01 31.00 -20.19
N SER A 13 1.15 30.32 -20.38
CA SER A 13 1.59 29.74 -21.67
C SER A 13 0.94 28.40 -22.01
N SER A 14 -0.01 27.91 -21.18
CA SER A 14 -0.62 26.58 -21.29
C SER A 14 0.34 25.42 -21.07
N GLU A 15 1.47 25.66 -20.40
CA GLU A 15 2.36 24.61 -19.93
C GLU A 15 1.85 24.01 -18.63
N VAL A 16 1.96 22.68 -18.51
CA VAL A 16 1.52 21.93 -17.33
C VAL A 16 2.73 21.71 -16.43
N TRP A 17 2.64 22.20 -15.20
CA TRP A 17 3.66 22.01 -14.17
C TRP A 17 3.15 21.05 -13.10
N LEU A 18 3.97 20.06 -12.76
CA LEU A 18 3.74 19.19 -11.61
C LEU A 18 4.43 19.79 -10.39
N ILE A 19 3.64 20.07 -9.35
CA ILE A 19 4.09 20.64 -8.08
C ILE A 19 3.98 19.60 -6.94
N HIS A 20 4.44 19.94 -5.73
CA HIS A 20 4.45 19.04 -4.56
C HIS A 20 5.36 17.81 -4.74
N TRP A 21 6.59 18.08 -5.24
CA TRP A 21 7.63 17.05 -5.37
C TRP A 21 8.21 16.57 -4.04
N ASP A 22 7.98 17.28 -2.96
CA ASP A 22 8.37 16.97 -1.58
C ASP A 22 7.77 15.64 -1.08
N GLU A 23 6.62 15.25 -1.62
CA GLU A 23 5.98 13.95 -1.35
C GLU A 23 6.47 12.81 -2.27
N GLY A 24 7.37 13.13 -3.20
CA GLY A 24 7.91 12.17 -4.16
C GLY A 24 8.94 11.21 -3.53
N GLU A 25 9.00 9.99 -4.03
CA GLU A 25 10.04 9.02 -3.68
C GLU A 25 11.10 8.97 -4.79
N VAL A 26 12.38 9.11 -4.41
CA VAL A 26 13.52 9.05 -5.35
C VAL A 26 13.73 7.61 -5.84
N ALA A 27 13.54 6.61 -4.97
CA ALA A 27 13.60 5.18 -5.30
C ALA A 27 12.18 4.62 -5.41
N THR A 28 11.65 4.58 -6.63
CA THR A 28 10.29 4.09 -6.86
C THR A 28 10.30 2.63 -7.37
N THR A 29 9.30 1.85 -6.95
CA THR A 29 9.07 0.50 -7.47
C THR A 29 8.27 0.56 -8.78
N GLU A 30 8.35 -0.50 -9.61
CA GLU A 30 7.50 -0.61 -10.79
C GLU A 30 6.00 -0.47 -10.46
N LEU A 31 5.55 -1.00 -9.32
CA LEU A 31 4.17 -0.85 -8.88
C LEU A 31 3.80 0.61 -8.66
N ASN A 32 4.68 1.39 -8.04
CA ASN A 32 4.46 2.81 -7.80
C ASN A 32 4.39 3.59 -9.12
N GLN A 33 5.23 3.26 -10.09
CA GLN A 33 5.17 3.88 -11.43
C GLN A 33 3.83 3.58 -12.13
N ARG A 34 3.36 2.34 -12.05
CA ARG A 34 2.04 1.94 -12.60
C ARG A 34 0.89 2.69 -11.91
N ILE A 35 1.01 2.90 -10.59
CA ILE A 35 0.04 3.68 -9.81
C ILE A 35 0.03 5.14 -10.27
N ASP A 36 1.19 5.77 -10.46
CA ASP A 36 1.29 7.15 -10.92
C ASP A 36 0.68 7.32 -12.32
N ILE A 37 0.96 6.39 -13.24
CA ILE A 37 0.36 6.36 -14.57
C ILE A 37 -1.16 6.22 -14.47
N ALA A 38 -1.66 5.32 -13.64
CA ALA A 38 -3.09 5.10 -13.46
C ALA A 38 -3.80 6.34 -12.87
N GLN A 39 -3.17 7.02 -11.92
CA GLN A 39 -3.68 8.27 -11.34
C GLN A 39 -3.74 9.38 -12.38
N LEU A 40 -2.65 9.61 -13.11
CA LEU A 40 -2.59 10.62 -14.16
C LEU A 40 -3.58 10.35 -15.29
N LEU A 41 -3.64 9.10 -15.78
CA LEU A 41 -4.59 8.70 -16.80
C LEU A 41 -6.04 8.92 -16.38
N THR A 42 -6.37 8.56 -15.14
CA THR A 42 -7.71 8.77 -14.58
C THR A 42 -8.03 10.25 -14.49
N LEU A 43 -7.09 11.07 -14.04
CA LEU A 43 -7.25 12.52 -13.94
C LEU A 43 -7.49 13.14 -15.33
N LEU A 44 -6.68 12.79 -16.30
CA LEU A 44 -6.86 13.24 -17.70
C LEU A 44 -8.21 12.80 -18.26
N ALA A 45 -8.65 11.58 -17.95
CA ALA A 45 -9.93 11.07 -18.43
C ALA A 45 -11.13 11.81 -17.80
N ILE A 46 -11.03 12.29 -16.57
CA ILE A 46 -12.07 13.12 -15.94
C ILE A 46 -12.20 14.48 -16.67
N TYR A 47 -11.07 15.11 -17.02
CA TYR A 47 -11.08 16.46 -17.59
C TYR A 47 -11.21 16.49 -19.11
N ALA A 48 -10.58 15.56 -19.83
CA ALA A 48 -10.52 15.55 -21.29
C ALA A 48 -11.39 14.47 -21.94
N GLY A 49 -11.95 13.57 -21.17
CA GLY A 49 -12.65 12.37 -21.62
C GLY A 49 -11.72 11.16 -21.83
N PRO A 50 -12.25 9.92 -21.70
CA PRO A 50 -11.45 8.70 -21.74
C PRO A 50 -10.74 8.48 -23.05
N GLU A 51 -11.37 8.79 -24.18
CA GLU A 51 -10.79 8.59 -25.52
C GLU A 51 -9.55 9.48 -25.74
N ARG A 52 -9.64 10.76 -25.34
CA ARG A 52 -8.53 11.71 -25.45
C ARG A 52 -7.39 11.36 -24.52
N ALA A 53 -7.72 10.95 -23.30
CA ALA A 53 -6.74 10.53 -22.30
C ALA A 53 -5.95 9.30 -22.80
N LEU A 54 -6.65 8.28 -23.33
CA LEU A 54 -6.02 7.08 -23.89
C LEU A 54 -5.21 7.39 -25.15
N ALA A 55 -5.71 8.24 -26.04
CA ALA A 55 -4.96 8.66 -27.22
C ALA A 55 -3.67 9.41 -26.86
N SER A 56 -3.68 10.19 -25.78
CA SER A 56 -2.47 10.84 -25.25
C SER A 56 -1.52 9.83 -24.61
N ALA A 57 -2.04 8.90 -23.80
CA ALA A 57 -1.25 7.85 -23.18
C ALA A 57 -0.54 6.98 -24.23
N ARG A 58 -1.23 6.53 -25.27
CA ARG A 58 -0.66 5.71 -26.36
C ARG A 58 0.45 6.41 -27.16
N ARG A 59 0.48 7.74 -27.18
CA ARG A 59 1.57 8.50 -27.82
C ARG A 59 2.83 8.62 -26.98
N ASN A 60 2.71 8.51 -25.66
CA ASN A 60 3.79 8.81 -24.72
C ASN A 60 4.26 7.60 -23.92
N LEU A 61 3.47 6.53 -23.87
CA LEU A 61 3.78 5.29 -23.16
C LEU A 61 3.85 4.14 -24.16
N SER A 62 4.67 3.16 -23.87
CA SER A 62 4.67 1.88 -24.59
C SER A 62 3.37 1.12 -24.28
N GLU A 63 2.98 0.24 -25.21
CA GLU A 63 1.81 -0.62 -25.02
C GLU A 63 1.95 -1.50 -23.76
N ALA A 64 3.15 -2.02 -23.50
CA ALA A 64 3.44 -2.82 -22.31
C ALA A 64 3.22 -2.04 -21.00
N GLU A 65 3.64 -0.77 -20.93
CA GLU A 65 3.41 0.09 -19.76
C GLU A 65 1.92 0.39 -19.58
N LEU A 66 1.20 0.64 -20.67
CA LEU A 66 -0.22 0.93 -20.62
C LEU A 66 -1.02 -0.28 -20.16
N VAL A 67 -0.72 -1.47 -20.69
CA VAL A 67 -1.34 -2.74 -20.26
C VAL A 67 -0.99 -3.05 -18.81
N ALA A 68 0.26 -2.82 -18.39
CA ALA A 68 0.70 -3.05 -17.02
C ALA A 68 0.01 -2.13 -15.99
N CYS A 69 -0.52 -0.97 -16.41
CA CYS A 69 -1.28 -0.11 -15.49
C CYS A 69 -2.77 -0.51 -15.36
N ALA A 70 -3.33 -1.28 -16.31
CA ALA A 70 -4.74 -1.69 -16.27
C ALA A 70 -5.17 -2.40 -14.98
N PRO A 71 -4.40 -3.35 -14.40
CA PRO A 71 -4.75 -3.99 -13.13
C PRO A 71 -4.81 -3.05 -11.94
N VAL A 72 -4.09 -1.92 -11.97
CA VAL A 72 -4.06 -0.94 -10.87
C VAL A 72 -5.04 0.22 -11.06
N LEU A 73 -5.78 0.28 -12.16
CA LEU A 73 -6.88 1.23 -12.38
C LEU A 73 -8.08 0.90 -11.47
N GLN A 74 -7.93 1.17 -10.18
CA GLN A 74 -8.92 0.86 -9.15
C GLN A 74 -9.09 2.04 -8.20
N LYS A 75 -10.30 2.21 -7.63
CA LYS A 75 -10.62 3.31 -6.71
C LYS A 75 -9.66 3.45 -5.51
N PRO A 76 -9.17 2.36 -4.88
CA PRO A 76 -8.25 2.47 -3.74
C PRO A 76 -6.89 3.10 -4.05
N VAL A 77 -6.50 3.14 -5.32
CA VAL A 77 -5.23 3.71 -5.79
C VAL A 77 -5.32 5.22 -5.98
N LEU A 78 -6.55 5.71 -6.18
CA LEU A 78 -6.78 7.11 -6.50
C LEU A 78 -6.79 7.98 -5.23
N PRO A 79 -6.31 9.24 -5.34
CA PRO A 79 -6.51 10.23 -4.30
C PRO A 79 -7.98 10.38 -3.91
N SER A 80 -8.25 10.73 -2.65
CA SER A 80 -9.61 10.88 -2.12
C SER A 80 -10.47 11.86 -2.91
N GLU A 81 -9.87 12.96 -3.40
CA GLU A 81 -10.52 13.96 -4.23
C GLU A 81 -11.04 13.36 -5.54
N VAL A 82 -10.18 12.59 -6.23
CA VAL A 82 -10.49 11.94 -7.50
C VAL A 82 -11.49 10.80 -7.30
N SER A 83 -11.27 9.96 -6.27
CA SER A 83 -12.13 8.81 -5.98
C SER A 83 -13.54 9.22 -5.59
N SER A 84 -13.71 10.37 -4.92
CA SER A 84 -15.02 10.93 -4.56
C SER A 84 -15.83 11.34 -5.79
N THR A 85 -15.17 11.92 -6.80
CA THR A 85 -15.77 12.32 -8.09
C THR A 85 -16.24 11.09 -8.88
N LEU A 86 -15.54 9.96 -8.74
CA LEU A 86 -15.83 8.72 -9.45
C LEU A 86 -16.76 7.76 -8.69
N ARG A 87 -17.43 8.21 -7.62
CA ARG A 87 -18.20 7.34 -6.74
C ARG A 87 -19.26 6.48 -7.44
N ARG A 88 -19.89 7.00 -8.52
CA ARG A 88 -20.92 6.34 -9.33
C ARG A 88 -20.56 6.21 -10.80
N SER A 89 -19.30 6.43 -11.15
CA SER A 89 -18.82 6.40 -12.53
C SER A 89 -18.23 5.03 -12.86
N ASP A 90 -18.46 4.57 -14.07
CA ASP A 90 -17.87 3.38 -14.71
C ASP A 90 -16.57 3.72 -15.49
N LEU A 91 -16.04 4.95 -15.29
CA LEU A 91 -14.89 5.45 -16.04
C LEU A 91 -13.67 4.53 -15.96
N LEU A 92 -13.37 3.99 -14.77
CA LEU A 92 -12.22 3.10 -14.58
C LEU A 92 -12.39 1.78 -15.33
N ASP A 93 -13.61 1.26 -15.37
CA ASP A 93 -13.92 0.02 -16.09
C ASP A 93 -13.80 0.25 -17.59
N ARG A 94 -14.34 1.35 -18.12
CA ARG A 94 -14.17 1.73 -19.52
C ARG A 94 -12.71 1.94 -19.90
N LEU A 95 -11.91 2.61 -19.07
CA LEU A 95 -10.47 2.78 -19.33
C LEU A 95 -9.77 1.43 -19.39
N ARG A 96 -10.06 0.54 -18.44
CA ARG A 96 -9.49 -0.80 -18.41
C ARG A 96 -9.88 -1.62 -19.63
N GLU A 97 -11.17 -1.65 -19.97
CA GLU A 97 -11.67 -2.34 -21.16
C GLU A 97 -11.02 -1.81 -22.45
N ALA A 98 -10.90 -0.49 -22.59
CA ALA A 98 -10.31 0.12 -23.76
C ALA A 98 -8.78 -0.09 -23.87
N ILE A 99 -8.08 -0.28 -22.75
CA ILE A 99 -6.67 -0.67 -22.76
C ILE A 99 -6.52 -2.14 -23.20
N VAL A 100 -7.39 -3.01 -22.70
CA VAL A 100 -7.30 -4.46 -22.95
C VAL A 100 -7.88 -4.87 -24.30
N ALA A 101 -8.82 -4.09 -24.87
CA ALA A 101 -9.50 -4.41 -26.13
C ALA A 101 -8.54 -4.60 -27.32
N ASP A 102 -7.42 -3.89 -27.32
CA ASP A 102 -6.41 -3.94 -28.39
C ASP A 102 -5.27 -4.95 -28.09
N THR A 103 -5.32 -5.64 -26.96
CA THR A 103 -4.26 -6.57 -26.53
C THR A 103 -4.71 -8.02 -26.72
N PRO A 104 -3.89 -8.91 -27.34
CA PRO A 104 -4.21 -10.34 -27.40
C PRO A 104 -4.38 -10.88 -26.00
N GLN A 105 -5.49 -11.53 -25.75
CA GLN A 105 -5.98 -11.99 -24.45
C GLN A 105 -4.99 -12.87 -23.66
N GLU A 106 -4.11 -12.26 -22.89
CA GLU A 106 -3.73 -12.83 -21.60
C GLU A 106 -4.47 -12.02 -20.54
N SER A 107 -5.30 -12.69 -19.76
CA SER A 107 -6.27 -12.09 -18.86
C SER A 107 -5.61 -11.10 -17.89
N VAL A 108 -5.81 -9.82 -18.13
CA VAL A 108 -5.43 -8.76 -17.19
C VAL A 108 -6.37 -8.84 -15.98
N GLN A 109 -6.01 -9.64 -15.01
CA GLN A 109 -6.75 -9.72 -13.75
C GLN A 109 -6.47 -8.47 -12.92
N PRO A 110 -7.48 -7.87 -12.25
CA PRO A 110 -7.27 -6.77 -11.33
C PRO A 110 -6.26 -7.17 -10.26
N ALA A 111 -5.26 -6.32 -10.03
CA ALA A 111 -4.31 -6.53 -8.95
C ALA A 111 -5.05 -6.53 -7.61
N ASN A 112 -4.75 -7.50 -6.73
CA ASN A 112 -5.34 -7.56 -5.40
C ASN A 112 -4.66 -6.52 -4.48
N LEU A 113 -5.21 -5.30 -4.47
CA LEU A 113 -4.71 -4.17 -3.69
C LEU A 113 -5.28 -4.11 -2.27
N GLN A 114 -5.86 -5.22 -1.77
CA GLN A 114 -6.37 -5.26 -0.40
C GLN A 114 -5.21 -5.09 0.60
N ARG A 115 -5.28 -4.02 1.40
CA ARG A 115 -4.30 -3.72 2.47
C ARG A 115 -4.21 -4.83 3.52
N PHE A 116 -5.33 -5.56 3.74
CA PHE A 116 -5.39 -6.68 4.65
C PHE A 116 -6.19 -7.81 4.00
N ALA A 117 -5.58 -8.98 3.87
CA ALA A 117 -6.31 -10.16 3.49
C ALA A 117 -7.38 -10.46 4.59
N PRO A 118 -8.62 -10.83 4.25
CA PRO A 118 -9.65 -11.18 5.24
C PRO A 118 -9.17 -12.26 6.21
N ARG A 119 -8.30 -13.15 5.75
CA ARG A 119 -7.63 -14.17 6.56
C ARG A 119 -6.79 -13.56 7.69
N THR A 120 -6.09 -12.45 7.44
CA THR A 120 -5.30 -11.75 8.45
C THR A 120 -6.19 -11.10 9.50
N MET A 121 -7.35 -10.54 9.13
CA MET A 121 -8.30 -9.98 10.08
C MET A 121 -8.91 -11.06 10.99
N ILE A 122 -9.22 -12.24 10.44
CA ILE A 122 -9.69 -13.40 11.22
C ILE A 122 -8.61 -13.83 12.22
N THR A 123 -7.35 -13.90 11.79
CA THR A 123 -6.22 -14.26 12.68
C THR A 123 -6.07 -13.27 13.82
N PHE A 124 -6.16 -11.96 13.58
CA PHE A 124 -6.13 -10.96 14.63
C PHE A 124 -7.34 -11.06 15.56
N GLY A 125 -8.53 -11.34 15.02
CA GLY A 125 -9.74 -11.56 15.82
C GLY A 125 -9.61 -12.77 16.75
N VAL A 126 -9.12 -13.89 16.25
CA VAL A 126 -8.87 -15.10 17.05
C VAL A 126 -7.80 -14.85 18.11
N LEU A 127 -6.72 -14.15 17.76
CA LEU A 127 -5.68 -13.79 18.71
C LEU A 127 -6.22 -12.89 19.84
N ALA A 128 -7.03 -11.89 19.51
CA ALA A 128 -7.65 -11.01 20.49
C ALA A 128 -8.57 -11.79 21.46
N VAL A 129 -9.39 -12.69 20.93
CA VAL A 129 -10.24 -13.58 21.76
C VAL A 129 -9.39 -14.47 22.64
N ALA A 130 -8.33 -15.07 22.14
CA ALA A 130 -7.41 -15.90 22.91
C ALA A 130 -6.77 -15.12 24.05
N VAL A 131 -6.33 -13.88 23.81
CA VAL A 131 -5.77 -13.00 24.85
C VAL A 131 -6.80 -12.68 25.94
N VAL A 132 -8.03 -12.34 25.55
CA VAL A 132 -9.11 -12.05 26.52
C VAL A 132 -9.45 -13.27 27.36
N VAL A 133 -9.55 -14.45 26.76
CA VAL A 133 -9.80 -15.72 27.49
C VAL A 133 -8.63 -16.04 28.43
N LEU A 134 -7.40 -15.86 27.97
CA LEU A 134 -6.20 -16.08 28.79
C LEU A 134 -6.16 -15.12 29.99
N MET A 135 -6.42 -13.83 29.77
CA MET A 135 -6.48 -12.84 30.83
C MET A 135 -7.63 -13.09 31.81
N GLY A 136 -8.78 -13.55 31.32
CA GLY A 136 -9.92 -13.92 32.19
C GLY A 136 -9.68 -15.20 33.00
N SER A 137 -8.84 -16.13 32.49
CA SER A 137 -8.50 -17.38 33.22
C SER A 137 -7.33 -17.23 34.18
N LEU A 138 -6.54 -16.16 34.04
CA LEU A 138 -5.40 -15.90 34.95
C LEU A 138 -5.87 -15.25 36.24
N ASN A 139 -5.68 -15.94 37.35
CA ASN A 139 -5.91 -15.40 38.68
C ASN A 139 -4.73 -14.53 39.06
N PHE A 140 -4.88 -13.21 38.99
CA PHE A 140 -3.78 -12.26 39.29
C PHE A 140 -3.19 -12.44 40.68
N SER A 141 -3.98 -12.91 41.67
CA SER A 141 -3.49 -13.21 43.01
C SER A 141 -2.49 -14.36 43.02
N ASP A 142 -2.69 -15.37 42.18
CA ASP A 142 -1.80 -16.52 42.11
C ASP A 142 -0.47 -16.14 41.43
N ILE A 143 -0.53 -15.27 40.41
CA ILE A 143 0.68 -14.72 39.79
C ILE A 143 1.50 -13.91 40.78
N VAL A 144 0.87 -13.00 41.52
CA VAL A 144 1.56 -12.20 42.55
C VAL A 144 2.17 -13.08 43.63
N THR A 145 1.48 -14.13 44.03
CA THR A 145 1.97 -15.09 45.02
C THR A 145 3.15 -15.88 44.46
N ALA A 146 3.06 -16.38 43.24
CA ALA A 146 4.14 -17.10 42.57
C ALA A 146 5.40 -16.21 42.42
N VAL A 147 5.23 -14.95 42.03
CA VAL A 147 6.35 -13.99 41.92
C VAL A 147 6.98 -13.70 43.26
N LYS A 148 6.19 -13.55 44.34
CA LYS A 148 6.72 -13.34 45.69
C LYS A 148 7.46 -14.56 46.25
N GLN A 149 7.10 -15.76 45.82
CA GLN A 149 7.75 -17.01 46.24
C GLN A 149 8.93 -17.40 45.30
N ALA A 150 9.04 -16.76 44.15
CA ALA A 150 10.11 -17.04 43.20
C ALA A 150 11.47 -16.57 43.79
N SER A 151 12.49 -17.41 43.67
CA SER A 151 13.84 -17.02 44.03
C SER A 151 14.33 -15.88 43.15
N PRO A 152 14.88 -14.78 43.72
CA PRO A 152 15.38 -13.65 42.92
C PRO A 152 16.44 -14.03 41.88
N ILE A 153 17.17 -15.11 42.13
CA ILE A 153 18.17 -15.63 41.19
C ILE A 153 17.50 -16.11 39.87
N TRP A 154 16.41 -16.85 40.00
CA TRP A 154 15.68 -17.33 38.81
C TRP A 154 14.99 -16.21 38.02
N ILE A 155 14.55 -15.18 38.72
CA ILE A 155 14.02 -13.96 38.05
C ILE A 155 15.13 -13.26 37.27
N ALA A 156 16.32 -13.10 37.83
CA ALA A 156 17.48 -12.52 37.14
C ALA A 156 17.90 -13.35 35.92
N VAL A 157 17.90 -14.68 36.02
CA VAL A 157 18.20 -15.59 34.92
C VAL A 157 17.15 -15.45 33.80
N ALA A 158 15.87 -15.39 34.13
CA ALA A 158 14.80 -15.19 33.14
C ALA A 158 14.94 -13.85 32.40
N PHE A 159 15.28 -12.76 33.11
CA PHE A 159 15.56 -11.46 32.48
C PHE A 159 16.77 -11.51 31.56
N ALA A 160 17.85 -12.20 31.96
CA ALA A 160 19.02 -12.36 31.10
C ALA A 160 18.68 -13.12 29.79
N PHE A 161 17.88 -14.18 29.89
CA PHE A 161 17.39 -14.90 28.69
C PHE A 161 16.46 -14.03 27.82
N ALA A 162 15.56 -13.25 28.41
CA ALA A 162 14.73 -12.32 27.65
C ALA A 162 15.58 -11.27 26.93
N ALA A 163 16.60 -10.71 27.58
CA ALA A 163 17.51 -9.75 26.97
C ALA A 163 18.29 -10.35 25.78
N THR A 164 18.76 -11.59 25.88
CA THR A 164 19.43 -12.27 24.74
C THR A 164 18.50 -12.49 23.57
N THR A 165 17.22 -12.75 23.80
CA THR A 165 16.22 -12.86 22.72
C THR A 165 16.04 -11.54 21.98
N TRP A 166 16.03 -10.42 22.70
CA TRP A 166 15.95 -9.07 22.10
C TRP A 166 17.19 -8.74 21.28
N VAL A 167 18.37 -9.03 21.78
CA VAL A 167 19.63 -8.83 21.06
C VAL A 167 19.69 -9.72 19.82
N GLY A 168 19.31 -10.99 19.94
CA GLY A 168 19.27 -11.92 18.82
C GLY A 168 18.30 -11.49 17.70
N GLY A 169 17.19 -10.82 18.03
CA GLY A 169 16.25 -10.25 17.06
C GLY A 169 16.77 -8.98 16.40
N ALA A 170 17.63 -8.20 17.08
CA ALA A 170 18.18 -6.97 16.54
C ALA A 170 19.37 -7.18 15.59
N VAL A 171 20.16 -8.24 15.81
CA VAL A 171 21.36 -8.55 15.01
C VAL A 171 21.07 -8.70 13.49
N PRO A 172 20.04 -9.42 13.04
CA PRO A 172 19.72 -9.50 11.62
C PRO A 172 19.38 -8.15 11.00
N LEU A 173 18.62 -7.30 11.73
CA LEU A 173 18.25 -5.97 11.25
C LEU A 173 19.47 -5.06 11.03
N VAL A 174 20.45 -5.12 11.94
CA VAL A 174 21.69 -4.34 11.82
C VAL A 174 22.57 -4.90 10.72
N ALA A 175 22.66 -6.21 10.56
CA ALA A 175 23.47 -6.85 9.51
C ALA A 175 23.01 -6.45 8.10
N PHE A 176 21.70 -6.32 7.87
CA PHE A 176 21.15 -5.86 6.59
C PHE A 176 21.27 -4.34 6.38
N SER A 177 21.47 -3.54 7.42
CA SER A 177 21.61 -2.09 7.29
C SER A 177 23.05 -1.63 6.95
N GLN A 178 24.06 -2.48 7.11
CA GLN A 178 25.47 -2.14 6.87
C GLN A 178 25.93 -2.34 5.42
N GLU A 179 25.10 -2.83 4.52
CA GLU A 179 25.46 -2.97 3.12
C GLU A 179 24.82 -1.87 2.28
N LYS A 180 25.35 -0.64 2.39
CA LYS A 180 25.39 0.35 1.32
C LYS A 180 26.07 1.65 1.80
N VAL A 181 27.35 1.70 1.63
CA VAL A 181 28.06 2.94 1.30
C VAL A 181 28.91 2.65 0.07
#